data_f6ca83092a3b737638439730a0153a72
#
_entry.id   f6ca83092a3b737638439730a0153a72
#
_cell.length_a   1.000
_cell.length_b   1.000
_cell.length_c   1.000
_cell.angle_alpha   90.00
_cell.angle_beta   90.00
_cell.angle_gamma   90.00
#
_symmetry.space_group_name_H-M   'P 1'
#
loop_
_entity.id
_entity.type
_entity.pdbx_description
1 polymer ?
#
loop_
_entity_poly.entity_id
_entity_poly.type
_entity_poly.pdbx_seq_one_letter_code
_entity_poly.pdbx_strand_id
1 'polypeptide(L)'
;FIKIIVSLFIVIPAYNEQNSISKVIETCLNHVSNIIVVDDQSSDDTFSKAKLAGAHVLKLEKNKGYDGALEEGINLAISLGAEKILTLDADGQHPTDLIPVFFDSIKTGEVDLALGIRKKLPRISERVFAIFTKLFFGVSDITCGMKCYSREIYKKYGFKSSIKSIGTFLALKILKNNIGFKTISIPVKDRLDNSR
;
A
#
# COMPACT_ATOMS: atom_id res chain seq x y z
N PHE A 1 -23.76 16.11 17.20
CA PHE A 1 -22.51 15.35 17.02
C PHE A 1 -22.12 15.42 15.54
N ILE A 2 -21.06 16.17 15.21
CA ILE A 2 -20.47 16.16 13.86
C ILE A 2 -19.81 14.79 13.73
N LYS A 3 -20.36 13.91 12.89
CA LYS A 3 -19.72 12.66 12.51
C LYS A 3 -18.49 13.04 11.68
N ILE A 4 -17.30 12.98 12.25
CA ILE A 4 -16.05 13.17 11.51
C ILE A 4 -16.00 12.03 10.50
N ILE A 5 -16.23 12.33 9.23
CA ILE A 5 -16.11 11.36 8.15
C ILE A 5 -14.62 11.21 7.91
N VAL A 6 -14.03 10.15 8.44
CA VAL A 6 -12.61 9.80 8.22
C VAL A 6 -12.39 9.54 6.73
N SER A 7 -11.51 10.31 6.13
CA SER A 7 -11.22 10.17 4.70
C SER A 7 -10.24 9.03 4.45
N LEU A 8 -10.74 7.94 3.85
CA LEU A 8 -10.00 6.71 3.57
C LEU A 8 -9.56 6.70 2.11
N PHE A 9 -8.30 6.43 1.85
CA PHE A 9 -7.72 6.34 0.51
C PHE A 9 -6.97 5.03 0.30
N ILE A 10 -7.06 4.49 -0.91
CA ILE A 10 -6.22 3.38 -1.38
C ILE A 10 -5.25 3.92 -2.43
N VAL A 11 -3.98 3.54 -2.33
CA VAL A 11 -2.92 3.88 -3.30
C VAL A 11 -2.37 2.61 -3.92
N ILE A 12 -2.39 2.55 -5.25
CA ILE A 12 -2.00 1.39 -6.06
C ILE A 12 -0.94 1.83 -7.07
N PRO A 13 0.35 1.57 -6.85
CA PRO A 13 1.36 1.75 -7.88
C PRO A 13 1.20 0.68 -8.95
N ALA A 14 1.23 1.06 -10.23
CA ALA A 14 1.02 0.17 -11.37
C ALA A 14 2.04 0.43 -12.48
N TYR A 15 2.61 -0.63 -13.03
CA TYR A 15 3.46 -0.60 -14.21
C TYR A 15 3.24 -1.82 -15.08
N ASN A 16 2.60 -1.64 -16.25
CA ASN A 16 2.19 -2.70 -17.18
C ASN A 16 1.36 -3.80 -16.50
N GLU A 17 0.25 -3.40 -15.89
CA GLU A 17 -0.69 -4.27 -15.16
C GLU A 17 -2.09 -4.26 -15.82
N GLN A 18 -2.16 -4.12 -17.15
CA GLN A 18 -3.42 -4.04 -17.89
C GLN A 18 -4.36 -5.24 -17.70
N ASN A 19 -3.84 -6.41 -17.28
CA ASN A 19 -4.64 -7.62 -17.12
C ASN A 19 -5.31 -7.73 -15.75
N SER A 20 -4.78 -7.03 -14.75
CA SER A 20 -5.20 -7.13 -13.35
C SER A 20 -5.87 -5.87 -12.82
N ILE A 21 -5.43 -4.69 -13.28
CA ILE A 21 -5.75 -3.41 -12.66
C ILE A 21 -7.26 -3.12 -12.56
N SER A 22 -8.06 -3.40 -13.59
CA SER A 22 -9.51 -3.15 -13.56
C SER A 22 -10.17 -3.96 -12.46
N LYS A 23 -9.83 -5.25 -12.36
CA LYS A 23 -10.40 -6.14 -11.34
C LYS A 23 -10.01 -5.74 -9.92
N VAL A 24 -8.77 -5.31 -9.73
CA VAL A 24 -8.29 -4.80 -8.43
C VAL A 24 -9.09 -3.57 -8.02
N ILE A 25 -9.28 -2.60 -8.92
CA ILE A 25 -10.04 -1.38 -8.64
C ILE A 25 -11.50 -1.70 -8.32
N GLU A 26 -12.17 -2.51 -9.15
CA GLU A 26 -13.57 -2.91 -8.95
C GLU A 26 -13.79 -3.53 -7.56
N THR A 27 -12.89 -4.42 -7.13
CA THR A 27 -13.00 -5.05 -5.81
C THR A 27 -12.71 -4.09 -4.66
N CYS A 28 -11.80 -3.12 -4.85
CA CYS A 28 -11.53 -2.06 -3.86
C CYS A 28 -12.71 -1.09 -3.72
N LEU A 29 -13.42 -0.77 -4.82
CA LEU A 29 -14.59 0.13 -4.82
C LEU A 29 -15.75 -0.39 -3.98
N ASN A 30 -15.84 -1.69 -3.72
CA ASN A 30 -16.81 -2.25 -2.78
C ASN A 30 -16.59 -1.77 -1.33
N HIS A 31 -15.43 -1.22 -1.01
CA HIS A 31 -15.03 -0.84 0.35
C HIS A 31 -14.71 0.65 0.49
N VAL A 32 -14.09 1.27 -0.53
CA VAL A 32 -13.60 2.64 -0.50
C VAL A 32 -13.76 3.29 -1.86
N SER A 33 -14.32 4.50 -1.90
CA SER A 33 -14.50 5.26 -3.16
C SER A 33 -13.25 6.02 -3.61
N ASN A 34 -12.32 6.35 -2.69
CA ASN A 34 -11.13 7.11 -3.02
C ASN A 34 -9.96 6.18 -3.36
N ILE A 35 -9.82 5.83 -4.64
CA ILE A 35 -8.74 4.99 -5.15
C ILE A 35 -7.85 5.82 -6.05
N ILE A 36 -6.56 5.88 -5.72
CA ILE A 36 -5.52 6.49 -6.54
C ILE A 36 -4.68 5.37 -7.15
N VAL A 37 -4.64 5.32 -8.47
CA VAL A 37 -3.68 4.49 -9.22
C VAL A 37 -2.58 5.39 -9.72
N VAL A 38 -1.33 5.02 -9.45
CA VAL A 38 -0.16 5.70 -10.01
C VAL A 38 0.40 4.87 -11.15
N ASP A 39 0.17 5.30 -12.38
CA ASP A 39 0.73 4.69 -13.57
C ASP A 39 2.18 5.15 -13.76
N ASP A 40 3.13 4.26 -13.46
CA ASP A 40 4.57 4.52 -13.50
C ASP A 40 5.13 4.41 -14.91
N GLN A 41 4.50 5.15 -15.86
CA GLN A 41 4.86 5.17 -17.28
C GLN A 41 4.66 3.80 -17.96
N SER A 42 3.51 3.18 -17.77
CA SER A 42 3.16 1.94 -18.50
C SER A 42 3.15 2.16 -20.01
N SER A 43 3.57 1.13 -20.74
CA SER A 43 3.55 1.04 -22.20
C SER A 43 2.32 0.31 -22.75
N ASP A 44 1.53 -0.29 -21.87
CA ASP A 44 0.29 -1.02 -22.17
C ASP A 44 -0.96 -0.19 -21.82
N ASP A 45 -2.13 -0.83 -21.79
CA ASP A 45 -3.41 -0.18 -21.51
C ASP A 45 -3.70 0.06 -20.02
N THR A 46 -2.72 -0.08 -19.13
CA THR A 46 -2.89 0.08 -17.67
C THR A 46 -3.58 1.40 -17.30
N PHE A 47 -3.09 2.52 -17.84
CA PHE A 47 -3.67 3.85 -17.59
C PHE A 47 -5.15 3.94 -17.97
N SER A 48 -5.47 3.55 -19.21
CA SER A 48 -6.82 3.65 -19.75
C SER A 48 -7.80 2.75 -18.98
N LYS A 49 -7.39 1.52 -18.67
CA LYS A 49 -8.19 0.56 -17.91
C LYS A 49 -8.42 0.99 -16.46
N ALA A 50 -7.41 1.53 -15.79
CA ALA A 50 -7.55 2.07 -14.44
C ALA A 50 -8.54 3.23 -14.39
N LYS A 51 -8.46 4.14 -15.36
CA LYS A 51 -9.40 5.27 -15.47
C LYS A 51 -10.83 4.83 -15.75
N LEU A 52 -11.03 3.88 -16.66
CA LEU A 52 -12.35 3.32 -16.96
C LEU A 52 -12.95 2.56 -15.78
N ALA A 53 -12.12 1.91 -14.95
CA ALA A 53 -12.57 1.23 -13.75
C ALA A 53 -12.96 2.18 -12.60
N GLY A 54 -12.79 3.49 -12.75
CA GLY A 54 -13.26 4.50 -11.80
C GLY A 54 -12.21 5.00 -10.79
N ALA A 55 -10.93 4.69 -10.98
CA ALA A 55 -9.86 5.24 -10.15
C ALA A 55 -9.47 6.66 -10.56
N HIS A 56 -8.96 7.43 -9.60
CA HIS A 56 -8.20 8.63 -9.89
C HIS A 56 -6.79 8.22 -10.32
N VAL A 57 -6.44 8.46 -11.59
CA VAL A 57 -5.17 7.97 -12.14
C VAL A 57 -4.16 9.12 -12.27
N LEU A 58 -3.02 8.98 -11.59
CA LEU A 58 -1.85 9.83 -11.75
C LEU A 58 -0.88 9.14 -12.71
N LYS A 59 -0.66 9.70 -13.88
CA LYS A 59 0.35 9.20 -14.85
C LYS A 59 1.67 9.95 -14.65
N LEU A 60 2.76 9.21 -14.41
CA LEU A 60 4.08 9.80 -14.25
C LEU A 60 4.72 10.08 -15.62
N GLU A 61 5.49 11.17 -15.71
CA GLU A 61 6.22 11.54 -16.92
C GLU A 61 7.41 10.62 -17.22
N LYS A 62 7.96 9.98 -16.17
CA LYS A 62 9.05 9.00 -16.25
C LYS A 62 8.85 7.90 -15.23
N ASN A 63 9.36 6.72 -15.55
CA ASN A 63 9.36 5.60 -14.62
C ASN A 63 10.24 5.93 -13.39
N LYS A 64 9.61 5.93 -12.19
CA LYS A 64 10.26 6.18 -10.89
C LYS A 64 10.47 4.90 -10.09
N GLY A 65 9.97 3.77 -10.61
CA GLY A 65 9.91 2.50 -9.90
C GLY A 65 8.81 2.46 -8.84
N TYR A 66 8.61 1.26 -8.28
CA TYR A 66 7.54 0.99 -7.31
C TYR A 66 7.48 2.03 -6.17
N ASP A 67 8.63 2.30 -5.56
CA ASP A 67 8.71 3.22 -4.42
C ASP A 67 8.40 4.67 -4.82
N GLY A 68 8.91 5.12 -5.96
CA GLY A 68 8.63 6.47 -6.45
C GLY A 68 7.17 6.67 -6.81
N ALA A 69 6.53 5.68 -7.45
CA ALA A 69 5.11 5.70 -7.73
C ALA A 69 4.28 5.71 -6.44
N LEU A 70 4.67 4.90 -5.46
CA LEU A 70 4.00 4.85 -4.16
C LEU A 70 4.06 6.20 -3.43
N GLU A 71 5.23 6.86 -3.44
CA GLU A 71 5.43 8.19 -2.85
C GLU A 71 4.51 9.23 -3.47
N GLU A 72 4.48 9.30 -4.80
CA GLU A 72 3.62 10.25 -5.51
C GLU A 72 2.14 10.02 -5.19
N GLY A 73 1.70 8.76 -5.15
CA GLY A 73 0.33 8.41 -4.83
C GLY A 73 -0.07 8.78 -3.40
N ILE A 74 0.80 8.53 -2.42
CA ILE A 74 0.53 8.89 -1.03
C ILE A 74 0.54 10.41 -0.84
N ASN A 75 1.46 11.13 -1.47
CA ASN A 75 1.49 12.59 -1.42
C ASN A 75 0.20 13.18 -2.02
N LEU A 76 -0.28 12.63 -3.14
CA LEU A 76 -1.56 13.02 -3.73
C LEU A 76 -2.72 12.72 -2.78
N ALA A 77 -2.78 11.53 -2.17
CA ALA A 77 -3.81 11.18 -1.20
C ALA A 77 -3.86 12.19 -0.03
N ILE A 78 -2.70 12.55 0.51
CA ILE A 78 -2.59 13.54 1.60
C ILE A 78 -3.08 14.92 1.15
N SER A 79 -2.72 15.36 -0.05
CA SER A 79 -3.17 16.65 -0.61
C SER A 79 -4.70 16.70 -0.81
N LEU A 80 -5.31 15.55 -1.09
CA LEU A 80 -6.76 15.36 -1.21
C LEU A 80 -7.46 15.14 0.14
N GLY A 81 -6.73 15.23 1.26
CA GLY A 81 -7.30 15.18 2.61
C GLY A 81 -7.39 13.77 3.22
N ALA A 82 -6.65 12.80 2.70
CA ALA A 82 -6.61 11.46 3.29
C ALA A 82 -6.21 11.52 4.77
N GLU A 83 -6.92 10.79 5.63
CA GLU A 83 -6.56 10.58 7.03
C GLU A 83 -5.95 9.20 7.26
N LYS A 84 -6.42 8.21 6.51
CA LYS A 84 -5.84 6.87 6.49
C LYS A 84 -5.57 6.45 5.05
N ILE A 85 -4.42 5.86 4.82
CA ILE A 85 -3.96 5.47 3.48
C ILE A 85 -3.56 4.01 3.51
N LEU A 86 -4.23 3.20 2.68
CA LEU A 86 -3.90 1.80 2.45
C LEU A 86 -3.15 1.67 1.13
N THR A 87 -2.02 0.98 1.14
CA THR A 87 -1.29 0.62 -0.07
C THR A 87 -1.65 -0.80 -0.51
N LEU A 88 -1.74 -1.02 -1.81
CA LEU A 88 -2.04 -2.31 -2.44
C LEU A 88 -1.22 -2.47 -3.72
N ASP A 89 -0.82 -3.70 -4.04
CA ASP A 89 -0.20 -4.01 -5.32
C ASP A 89 -1.27 -4.18 -6.42
N ALA A 90 -0.92 -3.86 -7.66
CA ALA A 90 -1.82 -3.90 -8.80
C ALA A 90 -2.08 -5.30 -9.38
N ASP A 91 -1.36 -6.33 -8.90
CA ASP A 91 -1.36 -7.70 -9.45
C ASP A 91 -2.50 -8.61 -8.97
N GLY A 92 -3.33 -8.12 -8.06
CA GLY A 92 -4.49 -8.85 -7.52
C GLY A 92 -4.18 -9.90 -6.47
N GLN A 93 -2.94 -10.02 -6.00
CA GLN A 93 -2.58 -11.00 -4.97
C GLN A 93 -3.10 -10.64 -3.57
N HIS A 94 -3.37 -9.37 -3.30
CA HIS A 94 -3.87 -8.91 -2.01
C HIS A 94 -5.38 -9.13 -1.85
N PRO A 95 -5.84 -9.66 -0.69
CA PRO A 95 -7.25 -9.89 -0.42
C PRO A 95 -7.96 -8.57 -0.10
N THR A 96 -8.77 -8.06 -1.01
CA THR A 96 -9.51 -6.80 -0.83
C THR A 96 -10.56 -6.85 0.27
N ASP A 97 -11.06 -8.03 0.62
CA ASP A 97 -12.01 -8.24 1.73
C ASP A 97 -11.44 -7.81 3.11
N LEU A 98 -10.11 -7.72 3.23
CA LEU A 98 -9.44 -7.25 4.44
C LEU A 98 -9.27 -5.73 4.51
N ILE A 99 -9.65 -4.97 3.48
CA ILE A 99 -9.56 -3.51 3.47
C ILE A 99 -10.21 -2.87 4.71
N PRO A 100 -11.45 -3.23 5.11
CA PRO A 100 -12.04 -2.68 6.32
C PRO A 100 -11.23 -2.98 7.59
N VAL A 101 -10.69 -4.21 7.70
CA VAL A 101 -9.87 -4.62 8.85
C VAL A 101 -8.63 -3.76 9.00
N PHE A 102 -7.97 -3.41 7.88
CA PHE A 102 -6.82 -2.52 7.89
C PHE A 102 -7.18 -1.10 8.35
N PHE A 103 -8.24 -0.52 7.81
CA PHE A 103 -8.66 0.82 8.20
C PHE A 103 -9.15 0.90 9.66
N ASP A 104 -9.87 -0.12 10.13
CA ASP A 104 -10.35 -0.18 11.52
C ASP A 104 -9.21 -0.39 12.51
N SER A 105 -8.10 -0.99 12.06
CA SER A 105 -6.90 -1.19 12.88
C SER A 105 -6.17 0.11 13.20
N ILE A 106 -6.33 1.16 12.38
CA ILE A 106 -5.67 2.44 12.59
C ILE A 106 -6.49 3.27 13.59
N LYS A 107 -5.85 3.58 14.71
CA LYS A 107 -6.33 4.51 15.73
C LYS A 107 -5.23 5.53 15.94
N THR A 108 -5.35 6.67 15.26
CA THR A 108 -4.32 7.72 15.23
C THR A 108 -3.82 8.05 16.63
N GLY A 109 -2.50 7.99 16.82
CA GLY A 109 -1.83 8.20 18.11
C GLY A 109 -1.68 6.95 18.99
N GLU A 110 -2.47 5.87 18.74
CA GLU A 110 -2.32 4.58 19.43
C GLU A 110 -1.75 3.52 18.49
N VAL A 111 -2.35 3.39 17.30
CA VAL A 111 -1.93 2.48 16.23
C VAL A 111 -1.87 3.25 14.93
N ASP A 112 -0.68 3.56 14.45
CA ASP A 112 -0.45 4.37 13.27
C ASP A 112 0.00 3.57 12.04
N LEU A 113 0.23 2.26 12.22
CA LEU A 113 0.63 1.34 11.15
C LEU A 113 -0.09 0.01 11.30
N ALA A 114 -0.72 -0.49 10.23
CA ALA A 114 -1.17 -1.87 10.10
C ALA A 114 -0.38 -2.54 8.97
N LEU A 115 0.24 -3.67 9.25
CA LEU A 115 1.09 -4.45 8.35
C LEU A 115 0.42 -5.74 7.94
N GLY A 116 0.31 -6.00 6.65
CA GLY A 116 -0.03 -7.32 6.13
C GLY A 116 1.12 -8.31 6.33
N ILE A 117 0.82 -9.49 6.88
CA ILE A 117 1.79 -10.55 7.09
C ILE A 117 1.40 -11.74 6.24
N ARG A 118 2.21 -12.06 5.24
CA ARG A 118 2.02 -13.24 4.36
C ARG A 118 2.51 -14.50 5.09
N LYS A 119 1.74 -15.58 4.99
CA LYS A 119 2.13 -16.87 5.57
C LYS A 119 3.33 -17.51 4.87
N LYS A 120 3.50 -17.24 3.56
CA LYS A 120 4.61 -17.74 2.74
C LYS A 120 5.28 -16.57 2.04
N LEU A 121 6.58 -16.47 2.18
CA LEU A 121 7.40 -15.46 1.50
C LEU A 121 7.99 -16.09 0.23
N PRO A 122 7.74 -15.50 -0.96
CA PRO A 122 8.12 -16.12 -2.24
C PRO A 122 9.64 -16.14 -2.45
N ARG A 123 10.35 -15.11 -2.02
CA ARG A 123 11.80 -14.95 -2.28
C ARG A 123 12.64 -15.36 -1.08
N ILE A 124 13.79 -15.98 -1.35
CA ILE A 124 14.77 -16.37 -0.31
C ILE A 124 15.26 -15.15 0.47
N SER A 125 15.55 -14.04 -0.24
CA SER A 125 15.95 -12.77 0.39
C SER A 125 14.91 -12.23 1.37
N GLU A 126 13.63 -12.34 1.04
CA GLU A 126 12.53 -11.95 1.95
C GLU A 126 12.50 -12.83 3.19
N ARG A 127 12.77 -14.14 3.06
CA ARG A 127 12.81 -15.08 4.21
C ARG A 127 13.97 -14.76 5.16
N VAL A 128 15.15 -14.48 4.62
CA VAL A 128 16.31 -14.07 5.43
C VAL A 128 16.01 -12.76 6.15
N PHE A 129 15.47 -11.79 5.44
CA PHE A 129 15.10 -10.50 6.00
C PHE A 129 14.00 -10.62 7.07
N ALA A 130 13.03 -11.53 6.87
CA ALA A 130 11.97 -11.81 7.82
C ALA A 130 12.50 -12.38 9.15
N ILE A 131 13.55 -13.22 9.13
CA ILE A 131 14.20 -13.72 10.35
C ILE A 131 14.77 -12.54 11.14
N PHE A 132 15.49 -11.63 10.45
CA PHE A 132 16.05 -10.44 11.08
C PHE A 132 14.96 -9.54 11.68
N THR A 133 13.92 -9.20 10.91
CA THR A 133 12.86 -8.31 11.39
C THR A 133 12.03 -8.94 12.50
N LYS A 134 11.85 -10.26 12.49
CA LYS A 134 11.19 -10.99 13.57
C LYS A 134 12.01 -10.95 14.87
N LEU A 135 13.32 -11.12 14.76
CA LEU A 135 14.22 -11.13 15.94
C LEU A 135 14.28 -9.74 16.59
N PHE A 136 14.42 -8.67 15.80
CA PHE A 136 14.63 -7.32 16.32
C PHE A 136 13.34 -6.53 16.58
N PHE A 137 12.25 -6.83 15.86
CA PHE A 137 11.02 -6.04 15.91
C PHE A 137 9.75 -6.88 16.11
N GLY A 138 9.86 -8.20 16.23
CA GLY A 138 8.70 -9.09 16.38
C GLY A 138 7.84 -9.27 15.12
N VAL A 139 8.27 -8.73 13.95
CA VAL A 139 7.50 -8.72 12.70
C VAL A 139 8.15 -9.63 11.67
N SER A 140 7.40 -10.61 11.14
CA SER A 140 7.90 -11.63 10.22
C SER A 140 7.81 -11.26 8.73
N ASP A 141 7.05 -10.23 8.35
CA ASP A 141 6.93 -9.79 6.96
C ASP A 141 6.71 -8.28 6.89
N ILE A 142 7.78 -7.55 6.71
CA ILE A 142 7.73 -6.10 6.54
C ILE A 142 7.71 -5.68 5.06
N THR A 143 7.91 -6.64 4.16
CA THR A 143 8.03 -6.40 2.71
C THR A 143 6.70 -6.49 1.98
N CYS A 144 5.63 -6.94 2.64
CA CYS A 144 4.30 -6.99 2.06
C CYS A 144 3.85 -5.61 1.55
N GLY A 145 3.27 -5.52 0.35
CA GLY A 145 2.75 -4.29 -0.23
C GLY A 145 1.49 -3.77 0.47
N MET A 146 0.71 -4.66 1.12
CA MET A 146 -0.52 -4.26 1.82
C MET A 146 -0.22 -3.70 3.21
N LYS A 147 -0.27 -2.36 3.33
CA LYS A 147 0.00 -1.62 4.56
C LYS A 147 -0.96 -0.45 4.70
N CYS A 148 -1.43 -0.17 5.92
CA CYS A 148 -2.22 1.01 6.19
C CYS A 148 -1.48 1.94 7.16
N TYR A 149 -1.53 3.23 6.86
CA TYR A 149 -0.87 4.28 7.63
C TYR A 149 -1.87 5.35 8.04
N SER A 150 -1.68 5.95 9.23
CA SER A 150 -2.30 7.23 9.52
C SER A 150 -1.59 8.35 8.75
N ARG A 151 -2.32 9.42 8.38
CA ARG A 151 -1.73 10.62 7.78
C ARG A 151 -0.64 11.21 8.66
N GLU A 152 -0.84 11.20 9.97
CA GLU A 152 0.06 11.82 10.94
C GLU A 152 1.43 11.13 10.94
N ILE A 153 1.44 9.79 10.92
CA ILE A 153 2.71 9.06 10.90
C ILE A 153 3.47 9.28 9.60
N TYR A 154 2.75 9.38 8.49
CA TYR A 154 3.36 9.67 7.20
C TYR A 154 3.95 11.07 7.15
N LYS A 155 3.23 12.09 7.62
CA LYS A 155 3.75 13.46 7.71
C LYS A 155 4.97 13.57 8.61
N LYS A 156 4.98 12.85 9.74
CA LYS A 156 6.07 12.90 10.72
C LYS A 156 7.33 12.18 10.26
N TYR A 157 7.18 11.01 9.63
CA TYR A 157 8.29 10.12 9.29
C TYR A 157 8.43 9.87 7.78
N GLY A 158 7.49 10.35 7.00
CA GLY A 158 7.43 10.19 5.58
C GLY A 158 8.66 10.69 4.84
N PHE A 159 8.66 10.48 3.57
CA PHE A 159 9.81 10.46 2.69
C PHE A 159 10.66 11.72 2.70
N LYS A 160 11.94 11.50 2.96
CA LYS A 160 13.01 12.32 2.41
C LYS A 160 13.73 11.43 1.41
N SER A 161 13.55 11.71 0.18
CA SER A 161 13.72 11.10 -1.11
C SER A 161 15.03 10.40 -1.48
N SER A 162 15.81 9.84 -0.57
CA SER A 162 17.09 9.20 -0.94
C SER A 162 17.14 7.69 -0.72
N ILE A 163 16.07 7.07 -0.22
CA ILE A 163 16.10 5.67 0.19
C ILE A 163 15.16 4.84 -0.71
N LYS A 164 15.74 3.89 -1.43
CA LYS A 164 15.01 2.84 -2.15
C LYS A 164 14.32 1.93 -1.12
N SER A 165 13.05 1.55 -1.36
CA SER A 165 12.19 0.73 -0.49
C SER A 165 11.42 1.53 0.58
N ILE A 166 10.66 2.47 0.09
CA ILE A 166 9.88 3.45 0.85
C ILE A 166 8.94 2.81 1.87
N GLY A 167 8.09 1.89 1.43
CA GLY A 167 7.12 1.23 2.32
C GLY A 167 7.78 0.39 3.41
N THR A 168 8.91 -0.27 3.11
CA THR A 168 9.67 -1.05 4.08
C THR A 168 10.43 -0.16 5.06
N PHE A 169 11.04 0.93 4.55
CA PHE A 169 11.80 1.86 5.38
C PHE A 169 10.92 2.61 6.38
N LEU A 170 9.76 3.09 5.95
CA LEU A 170 8.81 3.75 6.86
C LEU A 170 8.35 2.79 7.96
N ALA A 171 8.03 1.55 7.60
CA ALA A 171 7.64 0.54 8.58
C ALA A 171 8.79 0.24 9.58
N LEU A 172 10.03 0.07 9.11
CA LEU A 172 11.20 -0.10 9.99
C LEU A 172 11.39 1.09 10.92
N LYS A 173 11.20 2.32 10.42
CA LYS A 173 11.34 3.52 11.21
C LYS A 173 10.28 3.62 12.31
N ILE A 174 9.04 3.22 11.99
CA ILE A 174 7.94 3.14 12.96
C ILE A 174 8.27 2.12 14.04
N LEU A 175 8.68 0.91 13.67
CA LEU A 175 9.05 -0.16 14.59
C LEU A 175 10.22 0.24 15.50
N LYS A 176 11.26 0.86 14.94
CA LYS A 176 12.43 1.34 15.71
C LYS A 176 12.08 2.40 16.76
N ASN A 177 11.07 3.22 16.49
CA ASN A 177 10.64 4.28 17.42
C ASN A 177 9.51 3.84 18.38
N ASN A 178 9.24 2.54 18.49
CA ASN A 178 8.19 1.97 19.36
C ASN A 178 6.81 2.62 19.17
N ILE A 179 6.49 3.00 17.93
CA ILE A 179 5.18 3.56 17.59
C ILE A 179 4.19 2.41 17.44
N GLY A 180 2.97 2.61 17.93
CA GLY A 180 1.93 1.58 17.91
C GLY A 180 1.65 1.05 16.50
N PHE A 181 1.69 -0.27 16.36
CA PHE A 181 1.38 -0.97 15.11
C PHE A 181 0.57 -2.23 15.34
N LYS A 182 -0.10 -2.71 14.29
CA LYS A 182 -0.78 -4.01 14.26
C LYS A 182 -0.32 -4.83 13.07
N THR A 183 -0.35 -6.14 13.23
CA THR A 183 -0.11 -7.09 12.14
C THR A 183 -1.41 -7.80 11.78
N ILE A 184 -1.68 -7.96 10.49
CA ILE A 184 -2.87 -8.62 9.95
C ILE A 184 -2.39 -9.76 9.06
N SER A 185 -2.75 -11.01 9.41
CA SER A 185 -2.42 -12.17 8.57
C SER A 185 -3.22 -12.12 7.28
N ILE A 186 -2.53 -12.17 6.14
CA ILE A 186 -3.16 -12.19 4.83
C ILE A 186 -2.87 -13.50 4.09
N PRO A 187 -3.88 -14.14 3.48
CA PRO A 187 -3.65 -15.18 2.49
C PRO A 187 -3.08 -14.54 1.22
N VAL A 188 -2.05 -15.15 0.63
CA VAL A 188 -1.55 -14.75 -0.69
C VAL A 188 -2.33 -15.54 -1.72
N LYS A 189 -2.97 -14.83 -2.64
CA LYS A 189 -3.62 -15.40 -3.82
C LYS A 189 -2.59 -15.53 -4.96
N ASP A 190 -2.87 -16.41 -5.88
CA ASP A 190 -2.09 -16.47 -7.12
C ASP A 190 -2.29 -15.17 -7.92
N ARG A 191 -1.28 -14.77 -8.68
CA ARG A 191 -1.40 -13.60 -9.57
C ARG A 191 -2.50 -13.84 -10.61
N LEU A 192 -3.17 -12.75 -11.01
CA LEU A 192 -4.17 -12.80 -12.08
C LEU A 192 -3.53 -12.94 -13.46
N ASP A 193 -2.23 -12.72 -13.57
CA ASP A 193 -1.46 -12.83 -14.81
C ASP A 193 -0.15 -13.63 -14.62
N ASN A 194 0.56 -13.92 -15.73
CA ASN A 194 1.86 -14.53 -15.68
C ASN A 194 2.89 -13.54 -15.09
N SER A 195 3.68 -14.00 -14.13
CA SER A 195 4.75 -13.20 -13.51
C SER A 195 5.75 -12.73 -14.57
N ARG A 196 6.21 -11.52 -14.40
CA ARG A 196 7.37 -10.98 -15.14
C ARG A 196 8.66 -11.66 -14.67
#